data_cfc23b09ef761ff1cd2d93f7137c5454
#
_entry.id   cfc23b09ef761ff1cd2d93f7137c5454
#
_cell.length_a   1.000
_cell.length_b   1.000
_cell.length_c   1.000
_cell.angle_alpha   90.00
_cell.angle_beta   90.00
_cell.angle_gamma   90.00
#
_symmetry.space_group_name_H-M   'P 1'
#
loop_
_entity.id
_entity.type
_entity.pdbx_description
1 polymer ?
#
loop_
_entity_poly.entity_id
_entity_poly.type
_entity_poly.pdbx_seq_one_letter_code
_entity_poly.pdbx_strand_id
1 'polypeptide(L)'
;MQAINETLVEDTEIRLLLDGIVNCYGFDFRDYAMKPLKRCIWERVHAEGVQTISGYQEKILHEPACMEQLLRALHSDNIGMFQDPVLWREFRAIVVPRLIGAPL
;
A
#
# COMPACT_ATOMS: atom_id res chain seq x y z
N MET A 1 -4.97 -22.35 17.67
CA MET A 1 -3.84 -21.52 18.05
C MET A 1 -3.15 -20.94 16.83
N GLN A 2 -2.83 -21.80 15.89
CA GLN A 2 -2.16 -21.33 14.69
C GLN A 2 -2.97 -20.26 13.97
N ALA A 3 -4.27 -20.47 13.82
CA ALA A 3 -5.10 -19.52 13.11
C ALA A 3 -5.11 -18.15 13.79
N ILE A 4 -5.10 -18.16 15.13
CA ILE A 4 -5.09 -16.90 15.87
C ILE A 4 -3.76 -16.18 15.65
N ASN A 5 -2.66 -16.91 15.69
CA ASN A 5 -1.35 -16.32 15.49
C ASN A 5 -1.21 -15.77 14.07
N GLU A 6 -1.74 -16.49 13.10
CA GLU A 6 -1.66 -16.04 11.70
C GLU A 6 -2.44 -14.76 11.50
N THR A 7 -3.63 -14.67 12.09
CA THR A 7 -4.42 -13.45 11.96
C THR A 7 -3.73 -12.29 12.64
N LEU A 8 -3.14 -12.51 13.81
CA LEU A 8 -2.44 -11.47 14.53
C LEU A 8 -1.22 -10.98 13.75
N VAL A 9 -0.48 -11.91 13.16
CA VAL A 9 0.68 -11.55 12.35
C VAL A 9 0.24 -10.76 11.12
N GLU A 10 -0.82 -11.20 10.46
CA GLU A 10 -1.33 -10.51 9.28
C GLU A 10 -1.73 -9.09 9.62
N ASP A 11 -2.48 -8.91 10.70
CA ASP A 11 -2.91 -7.58 11.08
C ASP A 11 -1.72 -6.71 11.45
N THR A 12 -0.72 -7.28 12.09
CA THR A 12 0.48 -6.56 12.44
C THR A 12 1.26 -6.15 11.19
N GLU A 13 1.38 -7.07 10.24
CA GLU A 13 2.09 -6.75 9.00
C GLU A 13 1.39 -5.63 8.23
N ILE A 14 0.07 -5.66 8.20
CA ILE A 14 -0.67 -4.60 7.52
C ILE A 14 -0.46 -3.27 8.22
N ARG A 15 -0.49 -3.27 9.54
CA ARG A 15 -0.25 -2.05 10.29
C ARG A 15 1.13 -1.48 10.03
N LEU A 16 2.14 -2.34 10.00
CA LEU A 16 3.50 -1.91 9.70
C LEU A 16 3.59 -1.36 8.28
N LEU A 17 2.92 -1.99 7.34
CA LEU A 17 2.89 -1.50 5.96
C LEU A 17 2.28 -0.10 5.91
N LEU A 18 1.14 0.09 6.55
CA LEU A 18 0.48 1.38 6.53
C LEU A 18 1.33 2.47 7.20
N ASP A 19 1.99 2.12 8.31
CA ASP A 19 2.90 3.06 8.96
C ASP A 19 4.07 3.41 8.06
N GLY A 20 4.62 2.43 7.36
CA GLY A 20 5.71 2.68 6.43
C GLY A 20 5.29 3.61 5.30
N ILE A 21 4.08 3.41 4.78
CA ILE A 21 3.58 4.28 3.73
C ILE A 21 3.44 5.72 4.22
N VAL A 22 2.91 5.90 5.43
CA VAL A 22 2.81 7.25 6.00
C VAL A 22 4.18 7.88 6.11
N ASN A 23 5.15 7.14 6.63
CA ASN A 23 6.47 7.69 6.86
C ASN A 23 7.23 8.01 5.57
N CYS A 24 7.05 7.18 4.55
CA CYS A 24 7.82 7.36 3.31
C CYS A 24 7.11 8.24 2.28
N TYR A 25 5.80 8.17 2.23
CA TYR A 25 5.04 8.86 1.19
C TYR A 25 4.04 9.87 1.73
N GLY A 26 3.70 9.80 3.01
CA GLY A 26 2.76 10.73 3.61
C GLY A 26 1.30 10.37 3.43
N PHE A 27 0.99 9.20 2.88
CA PHE A 27 -0.39 8.78 2.68
C PHE A 27 -0.86 7.99 3.89
N ASP A 28 -1.96 8.41 4.51
CA ASP A 28 -2.46 7.78 5.73
C ASP A 28 -3.71 6.98 5.40
N PHE A 29 -3.58 5.67 5.35
CA PHE A 29 -4.70 4.77 5.07
C PHE A 29 -5.18 4.05 6.32
N ARG A 30 -4.72 4.45 7.50
CA ARG A 30 -4.99 3.70 8.73
C ARG A 30 -6.44 3.78 9.18
N ASP A 31 -7.17 4.79 8.69
CA ASP A 31 -8.58 4.96 9.04
C ASP A 31 -9.52 4.28 8.05
N TYR A 32 -9.00 3.59 7.07
CA TYR A 32 -9.83 3.00 6.02
C TYR A 32 -10.38 1.65 6.46
N ALA A 33 -11.49 1.24 5.86
CA ALA A 33 -12.11 -0.03 6.20
C ALA A 33 -11.10 -1.15 5.95
N MET A 34 -10.87 -1.97 6.98
CA MET A 34 -9.79 -2.94 6.94
C MET A 34 -10.05 -4.06 5.93
N LYS A 35 -11.30 -4.56 5.84
CA LYS A 35 -11.54 -5.72 5.00
C LYS A 35 -11.24 -5.46 3.51
N PRO A 36 -11.79 -4.41 2.90
CA PRO A 36 -11.46 -4.18 1.49
C PRO A 36 -9.99 -3.79 1.30
N LEU A 37 -9.41 -3.07 2.25
CA LEU A 37 -8.00 -2.71 2.16
C LEU A 37 -7.13 -3.96 2.23
N LYS A 38 -7.42 -4.85 3.16
CA LYS A 38 -6.67 -6.10 3.30
C LYS A 38 -6.75 -6.94 2.03
N ARG A 39 -7.93 -7.05 1.44
CA ARG A 39 -8.08 -7.82 0.22
C ARG A 39 -7.26 -7.23 -0.92
N CYS A 40 -7.30 -5.91 -1.06
CA CYS A 40 -6.53 -5.26 -2.11
C CYS A 40 -5.03 -5.48 -1.91
N ILE A 41 -4.56 -5.38 -0.67
CA ILE A 41 -3.16 -5.60 -0.37
C ILE A 41 -2.75 -7.02 -0.74
N TRP A 42 -3.58 -8.01 -0.39
CA TRP A 42 -3.27 -9.40 -0.74
C TRP A 42 -3.25 -9.62 -2.24
N GLU A 43 -4.16 -9.00 -2.97
CA GLU A 43 -4.14 -9.11 -4.42
C GLU A 43 -2.83 -8.55 -4.99
N ARG A 44 -2.35 -7.46 -4.42
CA ARG A 44 -1.08 -6.90 -4.87
C ARG A 44 0.10 -7.78 -4.48
N VAL A 45 0.04 -8.39 -3.30
CA VAL A 45 1.07 -9.34 -2.89
C VAL A 45 1.21 -10.45 -3.93
N HIS A 46 0.09 -11.02 -4.35
CA HIS A 46 0.11 -12.08 -5.34
C HIS A 46 0.58 -11.56 -6.70
N ALA A 47 0.13 -10.39 -7.09
CA ALA A 47 0.50 -9.83 -8.39
C ALA A 47 1.99 -9.54 -8.47
N GLU A 48 2.61 -9.16 -7.35
CA GLU A 48 4.03 -8.86 -7.33
C GLU A 48 4.90 -10.10 -7.14
N GLY A 49 4.29 -11.25 -6.92
CA GLY A 49 5.05 -12.47 -6.76
C GLY A 49 5.75 -12.61 -5.43
N VAL A 50 5.40 -11.79 -4.44
CA VAL A 50 5.95 -11.94 -3.10
C VAL A 50 5.05 -12.83 -2.28
N GLN A 51 5.55 -13.34 -1.19
CA GLN A 51 4.83 -14.34 -0.40
C GLN A 51 4.19 -13.77 0.85
N THR A 52 4.64 -12.62 1.31
CA THR A 52 4.16 -12.06 2.55
C THR A 52 3.87 -10.58 2.37
N ILE A 53 3.06 -10.05 3.30
CA ILE A 53 2.80 -8.63 3.33
C ILE A 53 4.08 -7.87 3.65
N SER A 54 4.93 -8.42 4.51
CA SER A 54 6.21 -7.79 4.82
C SER A 54 7.10 -7.71 3.58
N GLY A 55 7.10 -8.73 2.74
CA GLY A 55 7.84 -8.67 1.49
C GLY A 55 7.31 -7.59 0.56
N TYR A 56 5.99 -7.44 0.52
CA TYR A 56 5.38 -6.40 -0.27
C TYR A 56 5.71 -5.01 0.31
N GLN A 57 5.73 -4.89 1.64
CA GLN A 57 6.13 -3.66 2.29
C GLN A 57 7.52 -3.22 1.83
N GLU A 58 8.44 -4.16 1.79
CA GLU A 58 9.79 -3.83 1.35
C GLU A 58 9.78 -3.29 -0.07
N LYS A 59 9.03 -3.91 -0.97
CA LYS A 59 8.94 -3.43 -2.33
C LYS A 59 8.33 -2.03 -2.39
N ILE A 60 7.28 -1.79 -1.64
CA ILE A 60 6.64 -0.47 -1.65
C ILE A 60 7.60 0.60 -1.16
N LEU A 61 8.34 0.32 -0.09
CA LEU A 61 9.23 1.33 0.48
C LEU A 61 10.41 1.64 -0.43
N HIS A 62 10.86 0.68 -1.21
CA HIS A 62 12.03 0.87 -2.05
C HIS A 62 11.70 1.14 -3.51
N GLU A 63 10.48 0.83 -3.96
CA GLU A 63 10.11 0.99 -5.36
C GLU A 63 8.84 1.82 -5.47
N PRO A 64 8.98 3.11 -5.78
CA PRO A 64 7.78 3.97 -5.89
C PRO A 64 6.77 3.47 -6.92
N ALA A 65 7.22 2.72 -7.93
CA ALA A 65 6.28 2.15 -8.90
C ALA A 65 5.31 1.19 -8.22
N CYS A 66 5.77 0.45 -7.20
CA CYS A 66 4.89 -0.45 -6.46
C CYS A 66 3.85 0.33 -5.66
N MET A 67 4.24 1.47 -5.10
CA MET A 67 3.28 2.33 -4.41
C MET A 67 2.22 2.85 -5.37
N GLU A 68 2.65 3.26 -6.56
CA GLU A 68 1.70 3.74 -7.57
C GLU A 68 0.71 2.65 -7.93
N GLN A 69 1.18 1.42 -8.11
CA GLN A 69 0.30 0.32 -8.48
C GLN A 69 -0.69 0.00 -7.38
N LEU A 70 -0.27 0.09 -6.12
CA LEU A 70 -1.20 -0.10 -5.01
C LEU A 70 -2.30 0.97 -5.05
N LEU A 71 -1.93 2.22 -5.25
CA LEU A 71 -2.92 3.29 -5.32
C LEU A 71 -3.87 3.09 -6.49
N ARG A 72 -3.37 2.65 -7.64
CA ARG A 72 -4.24 2.37 -8.77
C ARG A 72 -5.20 1.22 -8.47
N ALA A 73 -4.73 0.20 -7.78
CA ALA A 73 -5.59 -0.92 -7.40
C ALA A 73 -6.67 -0.48 -6.42
N LEU A 74 -6.32 0.35 -5.45
CA LEU A 74 -7.30 0.87 -4.51
C LEU A 74 -8.34 1.71 -5.22
N HIS A 75 -7.91 2.50 -6.19
CA HIS A 75 -8.82 3.31 -6.98
C HIS A 75 -9.77 2.42 -7.80
N SER A 76 -9.22 1.43 -8.47
CA SER A 76 -10.02 0.51 -9.29
C SER A 76 -11.06 -0.23 -8.45
N ASP A 77 -10.69 -0.60 -7.24
CA ASP A 77 -11.59 -1.30 -6.35
C ASP A 77 -12.56 -0.35 -5.66
N ASN A 78 -12.50 0.92 -5.98
CA ASN A 78 -13.41 1.92 -5.44
C ASN A 78 -13.34 1.97 -3.92
N ILE A 79 -12.15 1.86 -3.37
CA ILE A 79 -11.92 1.95 -1.94
C ILE A 79 -11.80 3.43 -1.61
N GLY A 80 -12.62 3.89 -0.72
CA GLY A 80 -13.05 5.24 -0.45
C GLY A 80 -12.08 6.40 -0.56
N MET A 81 -10.80 6.17 -0.34
CA MET A 81 -9.81 7.24 -0.33
C MET A 81 -9.73 8.01 -1.64
N PHE A 82 -10.14 7.38 -2.74
CA PHE A 82 -9.98 7.99 -4.05
C PHE A 82 -11.16 8.83 -4.46
N GLN A 83 -12.06 9.07 -3.57
CA GLN A 83 -13.05 10.10 -3.77
C GLN A 83 -12.45 11.47 -3.49
N ASP A 84 -11.23 11.52 -2.99
CA ASP A 84 -10.55 12.77 -2.70
C ASP A 84 -9.54 13.06 -3.81
N PRO A 85 -9.85 13.97 -4.73
CA PRO A 85 -8.94 14.30 -5.82
C PRO A 85 -7.65 14.97 -5.33
N VAL A 86 -7.68 15.57 -4.16
CA VAL A 86 -6.48 16.22 -3.63
C VAL A 86 -5.43 15.16 -3.28
N LEU A 87 -5.86 14.08 -2.64
CA LEU A 87 -4.93 13.01 -2.31
C LEU A 87 -4.28 12.44 -3.56
N TRP A 88 -5.08 12.20 -4.59
CA TRP A 88 -4.55 11.64 -5.84
C TRP A 88 -3.56 12.60 -6.49
N ARG A 89 -3.88 13.89 -6.46
CA ARG A 89 -3.00 14.90 -7.04
C ARG A 89 -1.69 14.97 -6.29
N GLU A 90 -1.75 14.92 -4.95
CA GLU A 90 -0.54 14.95 -4.15
C GLU A 90 0.34 13.75 -4.43
N PHE A 91 -0.29 12.59 -4.60
CA PHE A 91 0.47 11.40 -4.94
C PHE A 91 1.23 11.60 -6.25
N ARG A 92 0.55 12.10 -7.26
CA ARG A 92 1.19 12.28 -8.56
C ARG A 92 2.31 13.33 -8.48
N ALA A 93 2.14 14.32 -7.63
CA ALA A 93 3.16 15.35 -7.48
C ALA A 93 4.40 14.82 -6.78
N ILE A 94 4.25 13.84 -5.90
CA ILE A 94 5.36 13.33 -5.11
C ILE A 94 5.97 12.09 -5.75
N VAL A 95 5.14 11.13 -6.14
CA VAL A 95 5.63 9.83 -6.56
C VAL A 95 6.07 9.85 -8.02
N VAL A 96 5.28 10.48 -8.90
CA VAL A 96 5.61 10.49 -10.32
C VAL A 96 6.96 11.15 -10.58
N PRO A 97 7.26 12.32 -9.98
CA PRO A 97 8.61 12.87 -10.15
C PRO A 97 9.70 11.94 -9.66
N ARG A 98 9.45 11.22 -8.58
CA ARG A 98 10.45 10.28 -8.09
C ARG A 98 10.70 9.16 -9.08
N LEU A 99 9.63 8.67 -9.71
CA LEU A 99 9.77 7.62 -10.71
C LEU A 99 10.58 8.09 -11.90
N ILE A 100 10.34 9.34 -12.33
CA ILE A 100 11.00 9.87 -13.50
C ILE A 100 12.38 10.34 -13.18
N GLY A 101 12.53 11.04 -12.06
CA GLY A 101 13.76 11.69 -11.71
C GLY A 101 14.68 10.85 -10.84
N ALA A 102 14.32 9.63 -10.52
CA ALA A 102 15.11 8.81 -9.64
C ALA A 102 16.19 8.14 -10.47
N PRO A 103 17.34 8.72 -10.58
CA PRO A 103 18.38 8.14 -11.41
C PRO A 103 18.82 6.99 -10.65
N LEU A 104 18.74 6.58 -9.83
CA LEU A 104 19.21 5.40 -9.16
C LEU A 104 20.71 5.26 -9.10
#